data_e1fc2c88ae211361f6d89909d8a24aba
#
_entry.id   e1fc2c88ae211361f6d89909d8a24aba
#
_cell.length_a   1.000
_cell.length_b   1.000
_cell.length_c   1.000
_cell.angle_alpha   90.00
_cell.angle_beta   90.00
_cell.angle_gamma   90.00
#
_symmetry.space_group_name_H-M   'P 1'
#
loop_
_entity.id
_entity.type
_entity.pdbx_description
1 polymer ?
#
loop_
_entity_poly.entity_id
_entity_poly.type
_entity_poly.pdbx_seq_one_letter_code
_entity_poly.pdbx_strand_id
1 'polypeptide(L)'
;PRAAAAAIAMYEAGEKFRVDLAEGVPPLGMMRVGLHVGDAIVGNFGGEGRIQYTALGDSMNTASRLEAANKGLKTGVLISAEAAARAGRDDLVPMGRVTLRGRAQPVDVLTPRADLSPEQRNSIAALVAAHAAGDKNAYVTCATALTQIFGQDASIMFLIERLNETEKGESYVLS
;
A
#
# COMPACT_ATOMS: atom_id res chain seq x y z
N PRO A 1 8.52 -7.27 -12.30
CA PRO A 1 9.35 -6.06 -12.12
C PRO A 1 8.76 -4.82 -12.82
N ARG A 2 8.46 -4.91 -14.14
CA ARG A 2 8.00 -3.76 -14.94
C ARG A 2 6.73 -3.08 -14.39
N ALA A 3 5.74 -3.83 -13.95
CA ALA A 3 4.50 -3.27 -13.42
C ALA A 3 4.71 -2.45 -12.13
N ALA A 4 5.57 -2.93 -11.22
CA ALA A 4 5.89 -2.19 -10.00
C ALA A 4 6.68 -0.90 -10.31
N ALA A 5 7.64 -0.96 -11.23
CA ALA A 5 8.35 0.24 -11.69
C ALA A 5 7.40 1.26 -12.34
N ALA A 6 6.47 0.81 -13.17
CA ALA A 6 5.47 1.68 -13.79
C ALA A 6 4.53 2.31 -12.74
N ALA A 7 4.08 1.55 -11.75
CA ALA A 7 3.21 2.04 -10.67
C ALA A 7 3.90 3.17 -9.88
N ILE A 8 5.17 3.02 -9.55
CA ILE A 8 5.97 4.01 -8.83
C ILE A 8 6.20 5.25 -9.71
N ALA A 9 6.61 5.07 -10.97
CA ALA A 9 6.84 6.17 -11.90
C ALA A 9 5.55 6.97 -12.17
N MET A 10 4.39 6.32 -12.26
CA MET A 10 3.10 7.01 -12.39
C MET A 10 2.79 7.86 -11.15
N TYR A 11 3.02 7.31 -9.96
CA TYR A 11 2.84 8.05 -8.71
C TYR A 11 3.76 9.29 -8.65
N GLU A 12 5.05 9.10 -8.90
CA GLU A 12 6.04 10.18 -8.89
C GLU A 12 5.72 11.28 -9.91
N ALA A 13 5.34 10.90 -11.13
CA ALA A 13 4.93 11.84 -12.16
C ALA A 13 3.67 12.63 -11.77
N GLY A 14 2.69 11.96 -11.16
CA GLY A 14 1.46 12.60 -10.68
C GLY A 14 1.70 13.56 -9.52
N GLU A 15 2.55 13.18 -8.56
CA GLU A 15 2.91 14.07 -7.46
C GLU A 15 3.74 15.26 -7.92
N LYS A 16 4.67 15.06 -8.85
CA LYS A 16 5.40 16.15 -9.48
C LYS A 16 4.43 17.12 -10.16
N PHE A 17 3.51 16.60 -10.98
CA PHE A 17 2.50 17.44 -11.66
C PHE A 17 1.64 18.20 -10.65
N ARG A 18 1.23 17.56 -9.55
CA ARG A 18 0.45 18.19 -8.48
C ARG A 18 1.17 19.36 -7.80
N VAL A 19 2.49 19.24 -7.60
CA VAL A 19 3.31 20.28 -6.97
C VAL A 19 3.61 21.43 -7.97
N ASP A 20 3.79 21.11 -9.24
CA ASP A 20 4.16 22.06 -10.30
C ASP A 20 2.94 22.81 -10.89
N LEU A 21 1.74 22.68 -10.29
CA LEU A 21 0.55 23.38 -10.77
C LEU A 21 0.75 24.91 -10.77
N ALA A 22 0.32 25.52 -11.86
CA ALA A 22 0.37 26.97 -12.01
C ALA A 22 -0.53 27.68 -10.99
N GLU A 23 -0.18 28.90 -10.63
CA GLU A 23 -0.98 29.76 -9.75
C GLU A 23 -2.39 29.96 -10.33
N GLY A 24 -3.41 29.83 -9.47
CA GLY A 24 -4.83 29.95 -9.87
C GLY A 24 -5.48 28.64 -10.38
N VAL A 25 -4.72 27.55 -10.54
CA VAL A 25 -5.29 26.23 -10.84
C VAL A 25 -5.80 25.60 -9.54
N PRO A 26 -7.03 25.02 -9.51
CA PRO A 26 -7.51 24.32 -8.34
C PRO A 26 -6.55 23.19 -7.90
N PRO A 27 -6.31 23.00 -6.58
CA PRO A 27 -5.38 21.98 -6.11
C PRO A 27 -5.89 20.58 -6.47
N LEU A 28 -5.00 19.76 -7.02
CA LEU A 28 -5.27 18.34 -7.25
C LEU A 28 -5.03 17.53 -5.98
N GLY A 29 -5.85 16.51 -5.76
CA GLY A 29 -5.63 15.53 -4.71
C GLY A 29 -4.38 14.70 -4.97
N MET A 30 -3.85 14.08 -3.90
CA MET A 30 -2.73 13.15 -3.99
C MET A 30 -3.05 11.99 -4.94
N MET A 31 -2.14 11.67 -5.84
CA MET A 31 -2.24 10.46 -6.67
C MET A 31 -2.11 9.20 -5.79
N ARG A 32 -2.85 8.17 -6.12
CA ARG A 32 -2.76 6.88 -5.45
C ARG A 32 -2.72 5.75 -6.49
N VAL A 33 -1.94 4.73 -6.19
CA VAL A 33 -1.77 3.56 -7.06
C VAL A 33 -1.92 2.28 -6.24
N GLY A 34 -2.77 1.37 -6.70
CA GLY A 34 -2.92 0.02 -6.17
C GLY A 34 -2.41 -1.01 -7.17
N LEU A 35 -1.47 -1.87 -6.77
CA LEU A 35 -0.94 -2.93 -7.61
C LEU A 35 -1.26 -4.31 -7.02
N HIS A 36 -1.95 -5.12 -7.79
CA HIS A 36 -2.23 -6.51 -7.47
C HIS A 36 -1.95 -7.41 -8.68
N VAL A 37 -1.76 -8.69 -8.43
CA VAL A 37 -1.59 -9.71 -9.46
C VAL A 37 -2.65 -10.79 -9.27
N GLY A 38 -3.31 -11.19 -10.36
CA GLY A 38 -4.33 -12.22 -10.34
C GLY A 38 -4.96 -12.36 -11.72
N ASP A 39 -5.85 -13.34 -11.86
CA ASP A 39 -6.55 -13.60 -13.11
C ASP A 39 -7.60 -12.50 -13.39
N ALA A 40 -7.73 -12.16 -14.67
CA ALA A 40 -8.73 -11.23 -15.14
C ALA A 40 -9.26 -11.68 -16.52
N ILE A 41 -10.54 -11.46 -16.75
CA ILE A 41 -11.16 -11.67 -18.07
C ILE A 41 -11.10 -10.33 -18.80
N VAL A 42 -10.44 -10.33 -19.95
CA VAL A 42 -10.27 -9.13 -20.76
C VAL A 42 -11.12 -9.25 -22.03
N GLY A 43 -11.90 -8.24 -22.34
CA GLY A 43 -12.75 -8.26 -23.50
C GLY A 43 -13.65 -7.02 -23.63
N ASN A 44 -14.57 -7.09 -24.58
CA ASN A 44 -15.60 -6.08 -24.78
C ASN A 44 -16.78 -6.39 -23.88
N PHE A 45 -17.09 -5.49 -22.95
CA PHE A 45 -18.21 -5.59 -22.04
C PHE A 45 -19.16 -4.41 -22.25
N GLY A 46 -20.47 -4.68 -22.15
CA GLY A 46 -21.51 -3.66 -22.27
C GLY A 46 -22.80 -4.23 -22.85
N GLY A 47 -23.78 -3.37 -23.03
CA GLY A 47 -25.08 -3.66 -23.65
C GLY A 47 -25.32 -2.75 -24.85
N GLU A 48 -26.58 -2.72 -25.33
CA GLU A 48 -26.97 -1.90 -26.48
C GLU A 48 -26.50 -0.44 -26.33
N GLY A 49 -25.71 0.02 -27.31
CA GLY A 49 -25.23 1.40 -27.41
C GLY A 49 -23.97 1.75 -26.65
N ARG A 50 -23.42 0.90 -25.78
CA ARG A 50 -22.16 1.18 -25.07
C ARG A 50 -21.34 -0.09 -24.84
N ILE A 51 -20.33 -0.29 -25.67
CA ILE A 51 -19.33 -1.36 -25.53
C ILE A 51 -18.03 -0.75 -25.07
N GLN A 52 -17.42 -1.35 -24.04
CA GLN A 52 -16.15 -0.91 -23.46
C GLN A 52 -15.18 -2.09 -23.39
N TYR A 53 -14.01 -1.95 -23.98
CA TYR A 53 -12.92 -2.92 -23.81
C TYR A 53 -12.30 -2.71 -22.43
N THR A 54 -12.43 -3.69 -21.57
CA THR A 54 -11.97 -3.60 -20.18
C THR A 54 -11.60 -4.98 -19.62
N ALA A 55 -11.06 -4.99 -18.40
CA ALA A 55 -10.76 -6.18 -17.63
C ALA A 55 -11.73 -6.31 -16.45
N LEU A 56 -12.28 -7.50 -16.24
CA LEU A 56 -13.13 -7.85 -15.09
C LEU A 56 -12.50 -9.00 -14.31
N GLY A 57 -12.68 -8.98 -13.00
CA GLY A 57 -12.20 -10.02 -12.09
C GLY A 57 -11.98 -9.52 -10.68
N ASP A 58 -11.86 -10.44 -9.71
CA ASP A 58 -11.55 -10.10 -8.32
C ASP A 58 -10.20 -9.38 -8.19
N SER A 59 -9.25 -9.72 -9.04
CA SER A 59 -7.94 -9.05 -9.10
C SER A 59 -8.04 -7.56 -9.42
N MET A 60 -8.93 -7.18 -10.34
CA MET A 60 -9.18 -5.78 -10.68
C MET A 60 -9.82 -5.02 -9.52
N ASN A 61 -10.81 -5.65 -8.87
CA ASN A 61 -11.45 -5.10 -7.68
C ASN A 61 -10.45 -4.94 -6.52
N THR A 62 -9.56 -5.91 -6.35
CA THR A 62 -8.51 -5.87 -5.32
C THR A 62 -7.53 -4.71 -5.58
N ALA A 63 -7.06 -4.53 -6.82
CA ALA A 63 -6.18 -3.41 -7.19
C ALA A 63 -6.87 -2.05 -6.92
N SER A 64 -8.15 -1.89 -7.29
CA SER A 64 -8.92 -0.68 -7.00
C SER A 64 -9.06 -0.41 -5.51
N ARG A 65 -9.29 -1.46 -4.71
CA ARG A 65 -9.38 -1.32 -3.25
C ARG A 65 -8.04 -0.99 -2.60
N LEU A 66 -6.93 -1.50 -3.14
CA LEU A 66 -5.58 -1.10 -2.71
C LEU A 66 -5.31 0.38 -3.04
N GLU A 67 -5.76 0.86 -4.22
CA GLU A 67 -5.69 2.29 -4.52
C GLU A 67 -6.41 3.11 -3.45
N ALA A 68 -7.67 2.78 -3.15
CA ALA A 68 -8.45 3.48 -2.13
C ALA A 68 -7.83 3.38 -0.72
N ALA A 69 -7.24 2.24 -0.37
CA ALA A 69 -6.61 1.96 0.93
C ALA A 69 -5.40 2.86 1.21
N ASN A 70 -4.71 3.35 0.17
CA ASN A 70 -3.61 4.32 0.34
C ASN A 70 -3.99 5.53 1.18
N LYS A 71 -5.24 6.01 1.08
CA LYS A 71 -5.71 7.15 1.86
C LYS A 71 -5.65 6.88 3.36
N GLY A 72 -6.12 5.71 3.78
CA GLY A 72 -6.10 5.30 5.18
C GLY A 72 -4.68 5.08 5.68
N LEU A 73 -3.86 4.38 4.90
CA LEU A 73 -2.46 4.06 5.23
C LEU A 73 -1.49 5.24 5.10
N LYS A 74 -1.94 6.39 4.61
CA LYS A 74 -1.09 7.57 4.36
C LYS A 74 0.07 7.27 3.40
N THR A 75 -0.19 6.41 2.40
CA THR A 75 0.76 6.02 1.35
C THR A 75 0.29 6.51 -0.01
N GLY A 76 1.18 6.45 -1.01
CA GLY A 76 0.85 6.79 -2.40
C GLY A 76 0.74 5.55 -3.30
N VAL A 77 1.50 4.51 -2.98
CA VAL A 77 1.52 3.25 -3.73
C VAL A 77 1.34 2.09 -2.76
N LEU A 78 0.37 1.22 -3.00
CA LEU A 78 0.21 -0.05 -2.28
C LEU A 78 0.31 -1.22 -3.25
N ILE A 79 1.09 -2.21 -2.84
CA ILE A 79 1.39 -3.42 -3.61
C ILE A 79 1.00 -4.62 -2.76
N SER A 80 0.19 -5.54 -3.28
CA SER A 80 -0.09 -6.80 -2.58
C SER A 80 1.17 -7.65 -2.44
N ALA A 81 1.25 -8.50 -1.41
CA ALA A 81 2.41 -9.36 -1.17
C ALA A 81 2.71 -10.27 -2.38
N GLU A 82 1.68 -10.79 -3.06
CA GLU A 82 1.86 -11.60 -4.28
C GLU A 82 2.50 -10.80 -5.41
N ALA A 83 2.11 -9.53 -5.58
CA ALA A 83 2.70 -8.65 -6.58
C ALA A 83 4.11 -8.22 -6.18
N ALA A 84 4.34 -7.96 -4.89
CA ALA A 84 5.66 -7.63 -4.33
C ALA A 84 6.68 -8.74 -4.53
N ALA A 85 6.29 -10.00 -4.27
CA ALA A 85 7.15 -11.17 -4.49
C ALA A 85 7.62 -11.30 -5.95
N ARG A 86 6.78 -10.87 -6.91
CA ARG A 86 7.13 -10.87 -8.35
C ARG A 86 7.84 -9.59 -8.81
N ALA A 87 7.88 -8.56 -7.96
CA ALA A 87 8.46 -7.28 -8.33
C ALA A 87 10.00 -7.29 -8.35
N GLY A 88 10.65 -8.14 -7.52
CA GLY A 88 12.10 -8.23 -7.42
C GLY A 88 12.73 -6.92 -6.94
N ARG A 89 12.07 -6.25 -5.99
CA ARG A 89 12.50 -4.97 -5.41
C ARG A 89 12.83 -5.15 -3.93
N ASP A 90 13.87 -4.47 -3.49
CA ASP A 90 14.38 -4.47 -2.12
C ASP A 90 13.98 -3.22 -1.31
N ASP A 91 13.33 -2.25 -1.96
CA ASP A 91 12.87 -1.00 -1.36
C ASP A 91 11.41 -1.06 -0.84
N LEU A 92 10.78 -2.22 -0.86
CA LEU A 92 9.42 -2.40 -0.36
C LEU A 92 9.41 -2.67 1.15
N VAL A 93 8.58 -1.94 1.88
CA VAL A 93 8.36 -2.18 3.32
C VAL A 93 6.94 -2.68 3.58
N PRO A 94 6.75 -3.65 4.49
CA PRO A 94 5.43 -4.17 4.82
C PRO A 94 4.62 -3.12 5.60
N MET A 95 3.33 -3.03 5.26
CA MET A 95 2.34 -2.21 5.94
C MET A 95 1.32 -3.06 6.71
N GLY A 96 1.65 -4.34 6.95
CA GLY A 96 0.81 -5.27 7.70
C GLY A 96 -0.28 -5.93 6.84
N ARG A 97 -1.21 -6.59 7.55
CA ARG A 97 -2.34 -7.30 6.96
C ARG A 97 -3.60 -6.45 7.06
N VAL A 98 -4.24 -6.20 5.92
CA VAL A 98 -5.34 -5.24 5.78
C VAL A 98 -6.60 -5.93 5.30
N THR A 99 -7.73 -5.70 5.97
CA THR A 99 -9.05 -6.05 5.45
C THR A 99 -9.55 -4.92 4.55
N LEU A 100 -9.60 -5.19 3.26
CA LEU A 100 -10.10 -4.24 2.28
C LEU A 100 -11.64 -4.25 2.27
N ARG A 101 -12.25 -3.06 2.20
CA ARG A 101 -13.71 -2.91 2.24
C ARG A 101 -14.40 -3.80 1.19
N GLY A 102 -15.34 -4.64 1.64
CA GLY A 102 -16.08 -5.56 0.77
C GLY A 102 -15.27 -6.78 0.29
N ARG A 103 -14.15 -7.10 0.94
CA ARG A 103 -13.42 -8.35 0.74
C ARG A 103 -13.39 -9.14 2.06
N ALA A 104 -13.75 -10.43 2.00
CA ALA A 104 -13.72 -11.30 3.19
C ALA A 104 -12.29 -11.71 3.58
N GLN A 105 -11.39 -11.81 2.60
CA GLN A 105 -10.00 -12.24 2.82
C GLN A 105 -9.10 -11.03 2.97
N PRO A 106 -8.32 -10.92 4.06
CA PRO A 106 -7.33 -9.86 4.24
C PRO A 106 -6.17 -10.03 3.25
N VAL A 107 -5.47 -8.93 2.99
CA VAL A 107 -4.32 -8.87 2.08
C VAL A 107 -3.11 -8.31 2.81
N ASP A 108 -1.99 -8.99 2.72
CA ASP A 108 -0.71 -8.43 3.16
C ASP A 108 -0.25 -7.41 2.11
N VAL A 109 0.09 -6.21 2.56
CA VAL A 109 0.41 -5.08 1.67
C VAL A 109 1.76 -4.45 1.99
N LEU A 110 2.42 -3.96 0.94
CA LEU A 110 3.70 -3.29 1.02
C LEU A 110 3.62 -1.94 0.30
N THR A 111 4.52 -1.03 0.68
CA THR A 111 4.70 0.28 0.02
C THR A 111 6.17 0.49 -0.34
N PRO A 112 6.50 1.14 -1.48
CA PRO A 112 7.88 1.49 -1.80
C PRO A 112 8.38 2.61 -0.89
N ARG A 113 9.59 2.46 -0.37
CA ARG A 113 10.30 3.41 0.49
C ARG A 113 11.78 3.47 0.10
N ALA A 114 12.02 3.91 -1.14
CA ALA A 114 13.37 4.12 -1.65
C ALA A 114 14.14 5.25 -0.91
N ASP A 115 13.39 6.12 -0.22
CA ASP A 115 13.90 7.20 0.64
C ASP A 115 14.56 6.69 1.94
N LEU A 116 14.31 5.44 2.32
CA LEU A 116 14.84 4.84 3.55
C LEU A 116 16.10 4.00 3.29
N SER A 117 16.99 3.96 4.28
CA SER A 117 18.12 3.03 4.25
C SER A 117 17.66 1.57 4.39
N PRO A 118 18.49 0.59 3.96
CA PRO A 118 18.17 -0.83 4.16
C PRO A 118 17.91 -1.18 5.63
N GLU A 119 18.65 -0.60 6.57
CA GLU A 119 18.51 -0.82 8.02
C GLU A 119 17.15 -0.30 8.52
N GLN A 120 16.74 0.87 8.04
CA GLN A 120 15.45 1.46 8.38
C GLN A 120 14.29 0.60 7.86
N ARG A 121 14.39 0.12 6.60
CA ARG A 121 13.40 -0.80 6.02
C ARG A 121 13.32 -2.12 6.80
N ASN A 122 14.47 -2.67 7.18
CA ASN A 122 14.53 -3.89 8.01
C ASN A 122 13.89 -3.68 9.40
N SER A 123 14.05 -2.51 9.99
CA SER A 123 13.43 -2.19 11.28
C SER A 123 11.90 -2.15 11.19
N ILE A 124 11.35 -1.61 10.10
CA ILE A 124 9.90 -1.64 9.84
C ILE A 124 9.41 -3.07 9.61
N ALA A 125 10.15 -3.86 8.85
CA ALA A 125 9.83 -5.27 8.63
C ALA A 125 9.86 -6.08 9.93
N ALA A 126 10.83 -5.80 10.81
CA ALA A 126 10.94 -6.43 12.13
C ALA A 126 9.74 -6.09 13.03
N LEU A 127 9.23 -4.86 13.00
CA LEU A 127 8.01 -4.47 13.73
C LEU A 127 6.82 -5.34 13.29
N VAL A 128 6.57 -5.43 11.99
CA VAL A 128 5.45 -6.21 11.44
C VAL A 128 5.60 -7.71 11.75
N ALA A 129 6.82 -8.23 11.65
CA ALA A 129 7.13 -9.63 11.97
C ALA A 129 6.92 -9.93 13.47
N ALA A 130 7.36 -9.04 14.37
CA ALA A 130 7.16 -9.16 15.81
C ALA A 130 5.66 -9.17 16.17
N HIS A 131 4.86 -8.28 15.56
CA HIS A 131 3.41 -8.29 15.73
C HIS A 131 2.80 -9.61 15.24
N ALA A 132 3.13 -10.07 14.04
CA ALA A 132 2.62 -11.32 13.48
C ALA A 132 3.01 -12.56 14.33
N ALA A 133 4.20 -12.55 14.93
CA ALA A 133 4.66 -13.59 15.85
C ALA A 133 4.00 -13.50 17.25
N GLY A 134 3.41 -12.35 17.61
CA GLY A 134 2.88 -12.03 18.94
C GLY A 134 3.97 -11.84 19.98
N ASP A 135 5.18 -11.48 19.55
CA ASP A 135 6.27 -11.11 20.44
C ASP A 135 6.10 -9.66 20.88
N LYS A 136 5.40 -9.48 22.00
CA LYS A 136 5.11 -8.16 22.55
C LYS A 136 6.36 -7.37 22.91
N ASN A 137 7.41 -8.05 23.40
CA ASN A 137 8.64 -7.37 23.81
C ASN A 137 9.42 -6.85 22.59
N ALA A 138 9.57 -7.69 21.56
CA ALA A 138 10.18 -7.27 20.29
C ALA A 138 9.36 -6.17 19.63
N TYR A 139 8.02 -6.29 19.62
CA TYR A 139 7.14 -5.25 19.08
C TYR A 139 7.34 -3.90 19.76
N VAL A 140 7.27 -3.84 21.09
CA VAL A 140 7.44 -2.58 21.86
C VAL A 140 8.83 -1.98 21.62
N THR A 141 9.86 -2.80 21.58
CA THR A 141 11.24 -2.34 21.29
C THR A 141 11.32 -1.71 19.89
N CYS A 142 10.81 -2.39 18.87
CA CYS A 142 10.79 -1.88 17.49
C CYS A 142 9.94 -0.61 17.38
N ALA A 143 8.73 -0.60 17.95
CA ALA A 143 7.82 0.54 17.90
C ALA A 143 8.42 1.79 18.55
N THR A 144 9.08 1.63 19.70
CA THR A 144 9.76 2.73 20.40
C THR A 144 10.89 3.31 19.55
N ALA A 145 11.76 2.46 19.00
CA ALA A 145 12.86 2.89 18.14
C ALA A 145 12.35 3.61 16.88
N LEU A 146 11.33 3.03 16.21
CA LEU A 146 10.74 3.64 15.01
C LEU A 146 10.05 4.97 15.30
N THR A 147 9.37 5.10 16.43
CA THR A 147 8.75 6.37 16.84
C THR A 147 9.79 7.47 17.03
N GLN A 148 10.97 7.16 17.58
CA GLN A 148 12.05 8.12 17.73
C GLN A 148 12.61 8.59 16.39
N ILE A 149 12.71 7.68 15.41
CA ILE A 149 13.29 7.98 14.09
C ILE A 149 12.26 8.64 13.17
N PHE A 150 11.01 8.14 13.19
CA PHE A 150 9.97 8.45 12.21
C PHE A 150 8.74 9.13 12.81
N GLY A 151 8.85 9.82 13.94
CA GLY A 151 7.71 10.44 14.62
C GLY A 151 6.92 11.45 13.78
N GLN A 152 7.48 11.94 12.68
CA GLN A 152 6.81 12.82 11.71
C GLN A 152 6.32 12.08 10.45
N ASP A 153 6.62 10.79 10.29
CA ASP A 153 6.18 9.99 9.15
C ASP A 153 4.78 9.44 9.40
N ALA A 154 3.79 10.03 8.73
CA ALA A 154 2.38 9.70 8.95
C ALA A 154 2.06 8.22 8.63
N SER A 155 2.75 7.60 7.65
CA SER A 155 2.50 6.21 7.27
C SER A 155 3.05 5.23 8.29
N ILE A 156 4.25 5.48 8.82
CA ILE A 156 4.89 4.63 9.83
C ILE A 156 4.17 4.79 11.18
N MET A 157 3.81 6.02 11.57
CA MET A 157 3.06 6.26 12.81
C MET A 157 1.69 5.60 12.76
N PHE A 158 0.99 5.69 11.62
CA PHE A 158 -0.27 5.00 11.42
C PHE A 158 -0.12 3.46 11.51
N LEU A 159 0.93 2.91 10.92
CA LEU A 159 1.22 1.47 11.00
C LEU A 159 1.41 1.02 12.46
N ILE A 160 2.22 1.74 13.24
CA ILE A 160 2.45 1.43 14.67
C ILE A 160 1.14 1.47 15.44
N GLU A 161 0.33 2.52 15.25
CA GLU A 161 -0.97 2.68 15.91
C GLU A 161 -1.90 1.51 15.59
N ARG A 162 -2.07 1.16 14.30
CA ARG A 162 -2.96 0.07 13.88
C ARG A 162 -2.52 -1.29 14.37
N LEU A 163 -1.22 -1.60 14.31
CA LEU A 163 -0.72 -2.85 14.85
C LEU A 163 -0.88 -2.95 16.37
N ASN A 164 -0.79 -1.83 17.09
CA ASN A 164 -1.02 -1.80 18.53
C ASN A 164 -2.49 -2.06 18.91
N GLU A 165 -3.44 -1.67 18.06
CA GLU A 165 -4.88 -1.87 18.25
C GLU A 165 -5.37 -3.23 17.76
N THR A 166 -4.56 -3.97 17.02
CA THR A 166 -4.92 -5.22 16.35
C THR A 166 -4.35 -6.41 17.10
N GLU A 167 -5.13 -7.47 17.29
CA GLU A 167 -4.63 -8.70 17.89
C GLU A 167 -3.64 -9.42 16.96
N LYS A 168 -2.82 -10.29 17.57
CA LYS A 168 -1.80 -11.07 16.90
C LYS A 168 -2.34 -11.79 15.66
N GLY A 169 -1.72 -11.52 14.51
CA GLY A 169 -2.04 -12.20 13.24
C GLY A 169 -3.36 -11.80 12.62
N GLU A 170 -4.12 -10.91 13.25
CA GLU A 170 -5.33 -10.34 12.69
C GLU A 170 -5.02 -9.22 11.69
N SER A 171 -6.02 -8.91 10.88
CA SER A 171 -5.97 -7.80 9.93
C SER A 171 -6.66 -6.57 10.50
N TYR A 172 -6.11 -5.40 10.26
CA TYR A 172 -6.81 -4.16 10.60
C TYR A 172 -7.71 -3.68 9.47
N VAL A 173 -8.82 -3.08 9.83
CA VAL A 173 -9.81 -2.55 8.88
C VAL A 173 -9.53 -1.08 8.60
N LEU A 174 -9.55 -0.71 7.32
CA LEU A 174 -9.49 0.68 6.90
C LEU A 174 -10.92 1.22 6.75
N SER A 175 -11.24 2.20 7.56
CA SER A 175 -12.52 2.92 7.52
C SER A 175 -12.54 4.00 6.42
#